data_fa80faea9a5c10be238ce5d5d2fc46d9
#
_entry.id   fa80faea9a5c10be238ce5d5d2fc46d9
#
_cell.length_a   1.000
_cell.length_b   1.000
_cell.length_c   1.000
_cell.angle_alpha   90.00
_cell.angle_beta   90.00
_cell.angle_gamma   90.00
#
_symmetry.space_group_name_H-M   'P 1'
#
loop_
_entity.id
_entity.type
_entity.pdbx_description
1 polymer ?
#
loop_
_entity_poly.entity_id
_entity_poly.type
_entity_poly.pdbx_seq_one_letter_code
_entity_poly.pdbx_strand_id
1 'polypeptide(L)'
;MSTAQTITNVSRKLESSLGKAAFPALHKRLGTQLLAKLQQAVQVTVIGLPGSGKTSVINMLLGWTAVPAIPQARVVDVVYGPQPRTLIEYEDGTIEEMPGVIEEAAFTRPALRVTLELPEDHLLSQSYTEVSLSGSDAEIETLLRDVSETSALVIWCSDTVTDHEQALWRTMPDHIKDHSFLVLTMADRHQMKGTLAQRINELEDFVAQEFYGLYPIAILQALKARTGASTEHPQLWALSGGKALSDAIDQQVTLGRAEDLDRAQVLLDAVKSDPPTAQTPDDHAKHQTADPLAPDPEPHSAQEDKTKTRSADMALKQAMQDLETSAQALAEDLKQGAPDISDLISKSLATAQGLSETFARVSEHDRGVEGLLHDTQQGVSMLLRLQLEDDEDAASDAVSLMVQLKKEIAAKACA
;
A
#
# COMPACT_ATOMS: atom_id res chain seq x y z
N MET A 1 22.62 -6.48 15.46
CA MET A 1 21.42 -7.33 15.54
C MET A 1 20.94 -7.57 14.13
N SER A 2 20.46 -8.76 13.79
CA SER A 2 19.86 -9.01 12.47
C SER A 2 18.57 -8.20 12.35
N THR A 3 18.25 -7.67 11.14
CA THR A 3 17.00 -6.94 10.84
C THR A 3 15.77 -7.75 11.29
N ALA A 4 15.77 -9.05 11.08
CA ALA A 4 14.70 -9.95 11.53
C ALA A 4 14.49 -9.94 13.06
N GLN A 5 15.58 -9.90 13.85
CA GLN A 5 15.49 -9.79 15.30
C GLN A 5 14.92 -8.44 15.75
N THR A 6 15.27 -7.37 15.03
CA THR A 6 14.74 -6.02 15.31
C THR A 6 13.25 -5.98 15.03
N ILE A 7 12.79 -6.49 13.88
CA ILE A 7 11.37 -6.60 13.51
C ILE A 7 10.60 -7.36 14.60
N THR A 8 11.07 -8.55 14.98
CA THR A 8 10.42 -9.38 16.02
C THR A 8 10.30 -8.64 17.36
N ASN A 9 11.33 -7.89 17.75
CA ASN A 9 11.34 -7.16 19.02
C ASN A 9 10.39 -5.95 19.00
N VAL A 10 10.37 -5.20 17.89
CA VAL A 10 9.47 -4.03 17.72
C VAL A 10 8.02 -4.49 17.62
N SER A 11 7.73 -5.53 16.82
CA SER A 11 6.39 -6.12 16.69
C SER A 11 5.84 -6.57 18.06
N ARG A 12 6.65 -7.28 18.85
CA ARG A 12 6.24 -7.72 20.20
C ARG A 12 5.96 -6.54 21.15
N LYS A 13 6.78 -5.48 21.10
CA LYS A 13 6.55 -4.27 21.89
C LYS A 13 5.28 -3.55 21.46
N LEU A 14 5.05 -3.45 20.16
CA LEU A 14 3.86 -2.81 19.59
C LEU A 14 2.60 -3.59 19.96
N GLU A 15 2.59 -4.90 19.80
CA GLU A 15 1.49 -5.79 20.19
C GLU A 15 1.17 -5.67 21.69
N SER A 16 2.20 -5.74 22.54
CA SER A 16 2.05 -5.56 24.00
C SER A 16 1.49 -4.16 24.37
N SER A 17 1.83 -3.14 23.61
CA SER A 17 1.35 -1.77 23.87
C SER A 17 -0.09 -1.58 23.40
N LEU A 18 -0.45 -2.12 22.23
CA LEU A 18 -1.82 -2.10 21.68
C LEU A 18 -2.83 -2.82 22.58
N GLY A 19 -2.39 -3.83 23.34
CA GLY A 19 -3.22 -4.54 24.33
C GLY A 19 -3.56 -3.74 25.58
N LYS A 20 -2.91 -2.60 25.84
CA LYS A 20 -3.15 -1.78 27.02
C LYS A 20 -4.38 -0.89 26.80
N ALA A 21 -5.25 -0.80 27.82
CA ALA A 21 -6.46 0.04 27.79
C ALA A 21 -6.18 1.54 27.59
N ALA A 22 -4.99 1.99 27.96
CA ALA A 22 -4.55 3.39 27.89
C ALA A 22 -4.01 3.80 26.50
N PHE A 23 -4.02 2.91 25.50
CA PHE A 23 -3.52 3.24 24.17
C PHE A 23 -4.55 4.11 23.43
N PRO A 24 -4.19 5.33 22.95
CA PRO A 24 -5.14 6.23 22.30
C PRO A 24 -5.79 5.58 21.06
N ALA A 25 -7.09 5.81 20.86
CA ALA A 25 -7.86 5.13 19.82
C ALA A 25 -7.29 5.35 18.40
N LEU A 26 -6.83 6.59 18.09
CA LEU A 26 -6.20 6.92 16.80
C LEU A 26 -4.90 6.15 16.60
N HIS A 27 -4.02 6.16 17.59
CA HIS A 27 -2.76 5.43 17.57
C HIS A 27 -2.97 3.91 17.52
N LYS A 28 -4.10 3.41 18.06
CA LYS A 28 -4.44 1.99 18.03
C LYS A 28 -4.66 1.48 16.60
N ARG A 29 -5.38 2.23 15.77
CA ARG A 29 -5.60 1.85 14.36
C ARG A 29 -4.28 1.81 13.59
N LEU A 30 -3.50 2.89 13.67
CA LEU A 30 -2.18 2.97 13.02
C LEU A 30 -1.25 1.86 13.53
N GLY A 31 -1.18 1.64 14.83
CA GLY A 31 -0.37 0.58 15.42
C GLY A 31 -0.78 -0.82 14.98
N THR A 32 -2.09 -1.07 14.81
CA THR A 32 -2.58 -2.36 14.29
C THR A 32 -2.19 -2.55 12.83
N GLN A 33 -2.28 -1.51 12.00
CA GLN A 33 -1.86 -1.56 10.61
C GLN A 33 -0.34 -1.79 10.48
N LEU A 34 0.47 -1.04 11.25
CA LEU A 34 1.93 -1.23 11.28
C LEU A 34 2.32 -2.63 11.78
N LEU A 35 1.63 -3.13 12.81
CA LEU A 35 1.89 -4.49 13.31
C LEU A 35 1.61 -5.54 12.23
N ALA A 36 0.49 -5.42 11.51
CA ALA A 36 0.16 -6.29 10.40
C ALA A 36 1.22 -6.24 9.30
N LYS A 37 1.65 -5.02 8.88
CA LYS A 37 2.72 -4.84 7.89
C LYS A 37 4.06 -5.46 8.33
N LEU A 38 4.45 -5.29 9.59
CA LEU A 38 5.69 -5.85 10.12
C LEU A 38 5.67 -7.38 10.25
N GLN A 39 4.50 -7.98 10.43
CA GLN A 39 4.32 -9.42 10.56
C GLN A 39 4.11 -10.15 9.23
N GLN A 40 3.70 -9.43 8.18
CA GLN A 40 3.47 -9.99 6.85
C GLN A 40 4.70 -9.87 5.97
N ALA A 41 4.83 -10.75 4.98
CA ALA A 41 5.78 -10.59 3.90
C ALA A 41 5.42 -9.36 3.05
N VAL A 42 6.43 -8.65 2.53
CA VAL A 42 6.20 -7.53 1.61
C VAL A 42 5.66 -8.09 0.30
N GLN A 43 4.50 -7.62 -0.13
CA GLN A 43 3.88 -8.08 -1.36
C GLN A 43 4.49 -7.40 -2.58
N VAL A 44 5.10 -8.20 -3.45
CA VAL A 44 5.61 -7.80 -4.77
C VAL A 44 4.61 -8.27 -5.83
N THR A 45 3.92 -7.35 -6.46
CA THR A 45 2.89 -7.66 -7.44
C THR A 45 3.45 -7.56 -8.87
N VAL A 46 3.36 -8.65 -9.62
CA VAL A 46 3.82 -8.73 -11.01
C VAL A 46 2.62 -8.66 -11.94
N ILE A 47 2.50 -7.60 -12.71
CA ILE A 47 1.37 -7.33 -13.58
C ILE A 47 1.79 -7.21 -15.04
N GLY A 48 0.83 -7.33 -15.94
CA GLY A 48 1.01 -7.16 -17.38
C GLY A 48 -0.03 -7.93 -18.19
N LEU A 49 -0.04 -7.69 -19.48
CA LEU A 49 -0.95 -8.37 -20.40
C LEU A 49 -0.69 -9.89 -20.48
N PRO A 50 -1.64 -10.69 -20.93
CA PRO A 50 -1.40 -12.12 -21.17
C PRO A 50 -0.20 -12.34 -22.10
N GLY A 51 0.68 -13.28 -21.73
CA GLY A 51 1.89 -13.56 -22.52
C GLY A 51 3.08 -12.62 -22.30
N SER A 52 2.97 -11.60 -21.46
CA SER A 52 4.05 -10.64 -21.18
C SER A 52 5.23 -11.20 -20.36
N GLY A 53 5.18 -12.48 -19.94
CA GLY A 53 6.29 -13.13 -19.22
C GLY A 53 6.24 -13.03 -17.70
N LYS A 54 5.14 -12.61 -17.09
CA LYS A 54 4.96 -12.46 -15.62
C LYS A 54 5.37 -13.69 -14.83
N THR A 55 4.76 -14.84 -15.14
CA THR A 55 5.06 -16.12 -14.49
C THR A 55 6.54 -16.49 -14.60
N SER A 56 7.14 -16.20 -15.76
CA SER A 56 8.57 -16.46 -15.98
C SER A 56 9.46 -15.53 -15.16
N VAL A 57 9.04 -14.28 -14.92
CA VAL A 57 9.74 -13.34 -14.03
C VAL A 57 9.66 -13.84 -12.59
N ILE A 58 8.51 -14.29 -12.10
CA ILE A 58 8.36 -14.87 -10.77
C ILE A 58 9.25 -16.10 -10.61
N ASN A 59 9.21 -17.04 -11.56
CA ASN A 59 10.05 -18.23 -11.54
C ASN A 59 11.54 -17.89 -11.55
N MET A 60 11.93 -16.86 -12.28
CA MET A 60 13.30 -16.35 -12.28
C MET A 60 13.69 -15.82 -10.90
N LEU A 61 12.82 -15.06 -10.23
CA LEU A 61 13.06 -14.52 -8.89
C LEU A 61 13.12 -15.64 -7.83
N LEU A 62 12.29 -16.66 -7.97
CA LEU A 62 12.33 -17.87 -7.13
C LEU A 62 13.60 -18.72 -7.37
N GLY A 63 14.17 -18.65 -8.57
CA GLY A 63 15.37 -19.40 -8.95
C GLY A 63 15.10 -20.79 -9.53
N TRP A 64 13.84 -21.19 -9.68
CA TRP A 64 13.41 -22.44 -10.29
C TRP A 64 11.98 -22.31 -10.85
N THR A 65 11.53 -23.27 -11.65
CA THR A 65 10.18 -23.25 -12.24
C THR A 65 9.17 -23.78 -11.21
N ALA A 66 8.81 -22.93 -10.27
CA ALA A 66 7.85 -23.25 -9.21
C ALA A 66 6.40 -22.99 -9.64
N VAL A 67 6.17 -21.90 -10.35
CA VAL A 67 4.84 -21.45 -10.77
C VAL A 67 4.57 -21.99 -12.16
N PRO A 68 3.56 -22.87 -12.34
CA PRO A 68 3.13 -23.29 -13.67
C PRO A 68 2.39 -22.14 -14.38
N ALA A 69 2.30 -22.23 -15.70
CA ALA A 69 1.41 -21.34 -16.44
C ALA A 69 -0.04 -21.71 -16.12
N ILE A 70 -0.81 -20.77 -15.57
CA ILE A 70 -2.23 -20.98 -15.20
C ILE A 70 -3.08 -19.94 -15.94
N PRO A 71 -3.34 -20.13 -17.25
CA PRO A 71 -4.08 -19.14 -18.04
C PRO A 71 -5.50 -18.88 -17.54
N GLN A 72 -6.08 -19.83 -16.77
CA GLN A 72 -7.42 -19.76 -16.23
C GLN A 72 -7.47 -19.01 -14.89
N ALA A 73 -6.34 -18.70 -14.25
CA ALA A 73 -6.32 -17.93 -13.01
C ALA A 73 -6.11 -16.45 -13.30
N ARG A 74 -6.95 -15.61 -12.68
CA ARG A 74 -6.80 -14.14 -12.75
C ARG A 74 -5.67 -13.66 -11.85
N VAL A 75 -5.54 -14.27 -10.67
CA VAL A 75 -4.54 -13.95 -9.65
C VAL A 75 -3.83 -15.21 -9.21
N VAL A 76 -2.51 -15.18 -9.14
CA VAL A 76 -1.69 -16.28 -8.58
C VAL A 76 -0.78 -15.71 -7.51
N ASP A 77 -0.98 -16.17 -6.27
CA ASP A 77 -0.12 -15.81 -5.13
C ASP A 77 0.93 -16.89 -4.88
N VAL A 78 2.13 -16.44 -4.54
CA VAL A 78 3.24 -17.30 -4.10
C VAL A 78 3.69 -16.82 -2.73
N VAL A 79 3.43 -17.62 -1.72
CA VAL A 79 3.65 -17.28 -0.33
C VAL A 79 4.46 -18.36 0.40
N TYR A 80 5.01 -18.01 1.55
CA TYR A 80 5.65 -19.01 2.41
C TYR A 80 4.63 -19.99 2.98
N GLY A 81 4.95 -21.28 2.92
CA GLY A 81 4.26 -22.33 3.64
C GLY A 81 5.25 -23.43 4.07
N PRO A 82 5.02 -24.11 5.21
CA PRO A 82 5.95 -25.12 5.72
C PRO A 82 6.07 -26.36 4.84
N GLN A 83 5.11 -26.55 3.94
CA GLN A 83 5.06 -27.63 2.95
C GLN A 83 4.45 -27.10 1.65
N PRO A 84 4.87 -27.64 0.47
CA PRO A 84 4.26 -27.26 -0.79
C PRO A 84 2.78 -27.62 -0.78
N ARG A 85 1.92 -26.62 -1.08
CA ARG A 85 0.47 -26.75 -1.13
C ARG A 85 -0.10 -25.76 -2.14
N THR A 86 -1.18 -26.16 -2.82
CA THR A 86 -1.93 -25.29 -3.72
C THR A 86 -3.36 -25.13 -3.20
N LEU A 87 -3.82 -23.90 -3.06
CA LEU A 87 -5.20 -23.53 -2.75
C LEU A 87 -5.80 -22.88 -3.98
N ILE A 88 -6.97 -23.33 -4.42
CA ILE A 88 -7.67 -22.82 -5.59
C ILE A 88 -9.00 -22.26 -5.13
N GLU A 89 -9.21 -20.98 -5.32
CA GLU A 89 -10.47 -20.31 -5.07
C GLU A 89 -11.20 -20.07 -6.38
N TYR A 90 -12.46 -20.48 -6.45
CA TYR A 90 -13.32 -20.32 -7.61
C TYR A 90 -14.34 -19.20 -7.40
N GLU A 91 -14.93 -18.72 -8.51
CA GLU A 91 -15.93 -17.63 -8.49
C GLU A 91 -17.19 -17.96 -7.65
N ASP A 92 -17.51 -19.25 -7.48
CA ASP A 92 -18.63 -19.72 -6.65
C ASP A 92 -18.30 -19.74 -5.14
N GLY A 93 -17.12 -19.29 -4.74
CA GLY A 93 -16.62 -19.29 -3.36
C GLY A 93 -16.11 -20.65 -2.89
N THR A 94 -16.07 -21.67 -3.76
CA THR A 94 -15.48 -22.97 -3.42
C THR A 94 -13.97 -22.86 -3.34
N ILE A 95 -13.37 -23.41 -2.28
CA ILE A 95 -11.93 -23.52 -2.12
C ILE A 95 -11.53 -24.99 -2.21
N GLU A 96 -10.62 -25.30 -3.10
CA GLU A 96 -10.02 -26.63 -3.27
C GLU A 96 -8.58 -26.60 -2.80
N GLU A 97 -8.19 -27.56 -1.99
CA GLU A 97 -6.83 -27.70 -1.47
C GLU A 97 -6.16 -28.94 -2.05
N MET A 98 -4.95 -28.76 -2.59
CA MET A 98 -4.15 -29.83 -3.17
C MET A 98 -2.74 -29.85 -2.57
N PRO A 99 -2.19 -31.03 -2.25
CA PRO A 99 -0.81 -31.15 -1.81
C PRO A 99 0.14 -30.92 -2.98
N GLY A 100 1.22 -30.19 -2.73
CA GLY A 100 2.26 -29.90 -3.73
C GLY A 100 1.90 -28.75 -4.66
N VAL A 101 2.75 -28.54 -5.67
CA VAL A 101 2.53 -27.59 -6.75
C VAL A 101 1.70 -28.28 -7.84
N ILE A 102 0.63 -27.64 -8.24
CA ILE A 102 -0.31 -28.17 -9.23
C ILE A 102 0.26 -27.98 -10.65
N GLU A 103 -0.01 -28.96 -11.51
CA GLU A 103 0.27 -28.85 -12.95
C GLU A 103 -0.89 -28.15 -13.67
N GLU A 104 -0.59 -27.47 -14.79
CA GLU A 104 -1.57 -26.77 -15.63
C GLU A 104 -2.77 -27.66 -16.01
N ALA A 105 -2.51 -28.94 -16.31
CA ALA A 105 -3.53 -29.91 -16.71
C ALA A 105 -4.56 -30.23 -15.62
N ALA A 106 -4.32 -29.87 -14.38
CA ALA A 106 -5.26 -30.13 -13.28
C ALA A 106 -6.39 -29.10 -13.17
N PHE A 107 -6.27 -27.94 -13.85
CA PHE A 107 -7.34 -26.93 -13.85
C PHE A 107 -8.47 -27.33 -14.81
N THR A 108 -9.61 -27.65 -14.24
CA THR A 108 -10.82 -28.06 -14.99
C THR A 108 -11.78 -26.91 -15.27
N ARG A 109 -11.64 -25.80 -14.56
CA ARG A 109 -12.48 -24.59 -14.67
C ARG A 109 -11.66 -23.32 -14.32
N PRO A 110 -12.10 -22.12 -14.74
CA PRO A 110 -11.45 -20.87 -14.37
C PRO A 110 -11.41 -20.70 -12.86
N ALA A 111 -10.25 -20.27 -12.36
CA ALA A 111 -10.03 -19.95 -10.95
C ALA A 111 -10.01 -18.43 -10.75
N LEU A 112 -10.62 -17.96 -9.67
CA LEU A 112 -10.54 -16.56 -9.27
C LEU A 112 -9.13 -16.26 -8.75
N ARG A 113 -8.63 -17.13 -7.86
CA ARG A 113 -7.32 -17.01 -7.23
C ARG A 113 -6.68 -18.38 -7.02
N VAL A 114 -5.38 -18.45 -7.23
CA VAL A 114 -4.57 -19.63 -6.90
C VAL A 114 -3.48 -19.20 -5.95
N THR A 115 -3.37 -19.86 -4.79
CA THR A 115 -2.29 -19.60 -3.84
C THR A 115 -1.36 -20.80 -3.78
N LEU A 116 -0.10 -20.56 -4.10
CA LEU A 116 0.99 -21.54 -4.00
C LEU A 116 1.75 -21.27 -2.71
N GLU A 117 1.71 -22.21 -1.78
CA GLU A 117 2.54 -22.19 -0.59
C GLU A 117 3.83 -22.99 -0.86
N LEU A 118 4.98 -22.37 -0.65
CA LEU A 118 6.29 -22.97 -0.87
C LEU A 118 7.19 -22.81 0.35
N PRO A 119 8.01 -23.81 0.72
CA PRO A 119 8.93 -23.76 1.85
C PRO A 119 10.24 -23.04 1.51
N GLU A 120 10.14 -21.85 0.94
CA GLU A 120 11.28 -21.04 0.53
C GLU A 120 11.49 -19.90 1.52
N ASP A 121 12.62 -19.87 2.22
CA ASP A 121 12.90 -18.94 3.32
C ASP A 121 12.77 -17.47 2.92
N HIS A 122 13.10 -17.10 1.67
CA HIS A 122 12.96 -15.73 1.19
C HIS A 122 11.49 -15.26 1.12
N LEU A 123 10.52 -16.18 0.99
CA LEU A 123 9.09 -15.88 1.03
C LEU A 123 8.59 -15.48 2.42
N LEU A 124 9.40 -15.66 3.47
CA LEU A 124 9.13 -15.09 4.80
C LEU A 124 9.24 -13.56 4.80
N SER A 125 10.09 -13.00 3.94
CA SER A 125 10.33 -11.56 3.86
C SER A 125 9.54 -10.90 2.74
N GLN A 126 9.30 -11.60 1.62
CA GLN A 126 8.60 -11.07 0.47
C GLN A 126 7.72 -12.16 -0.16
N SER A 127 6.54 -11.80 -0.60
CA SER A 127 5.61 -12.67 -1.34
C SER A 127 5.42 -12.15 -2.75
N TYR A 128 4.98 -13.00 -3.67
CA TYR A 128 4.72 -12.59 -5.04
C TYR A 128 3.24 -12.79 -5.37
N THR A 129 2.68 -11.83 -6.09
CA THR A 129 1.32 -11.92 -6.64
C THR A 129 1.39 -11.65 -8.14
N GLU A 130 1.01 -12.62 -8.96
CA GLU A 130 0.82 -12.42 -10.39
C GLU A 130 -0.61 -11.96 -10.66
N VAL A 131 -0.78 -10.85 -11.38
CA VAL A 131 -2.09 -10.39 -11.86
C VAL A 131 -2.06 -10.27 -13.39
N SER A 132 -2.93 -11.01 -14.03
CA SER A 132 -3.06 -10.98 -15.49
C SER A 132 -4.08 -9.91 -15.90
N LEU A 133 -3.61 -8.86 -16.57
CA LEU A 133 -4.44 -7.77 -17.08
C LEU A 133 -5.18 -8.24 -18.34
N SER A 134 -6.35 -8.83 -18.15
CA SER A 134 -7.19 -9.37 -19.22
C SER A 134 -8.63 -8.87 -19.11
N GLY A 135 -9.30 -8.73 -20.23
CA GLY A 135 -10.67 -8.23 -20.29
C GLY A 135 -10.76 -6.87 -21.01
N SER A 136 -11.83 -6.14 -20.77
CA SER A 136 -12.03 -4.77 -21.23
C SER A 136 -11.16 -3.77 -20.47
N ASP A 137 -10.92 -2.59 -21.02
CA ASP A 137 -10.15 -1.52 -20.36
C ASP A 137 -10.71 -1.18 -18.98
N ALA A 138 -12.04 -1.14 -18.82
CA ALA A 138 -12.69 -0.88 -17.53
C ALA A 138 -12.42 -1.98 -16.48
N GLU A 139 -12.35 -3.25 -16.91
CA GLU A 139 -11.97 -4.36 -16.03
C GLU A 139 -10.49 -4.28 -15.65
N ILE A 140 -9.63 -3.92 -16.60
CA ILE A 140 -8.20 -3.71 -16.36
C ILE A 140 -7.97 -2.53 -15.40
N GLU A 141 -8.66 -1.41 -15.57
CA GLU A 141 -8.59 -0.27 -14.65
C GLU A 141 -9.03 -0.64 -13.22
N THR A 142 -10.05 -1.50 -13.10
CA THR A 142 -10.47 -2.02 -11.79
C THR A 142 -9.37 -2.87 -11.16
N LEU A 143 -8.75 -3.78 -11.92
CA LEU A 143 -7.63 -4.59 -11.45
C LEU A 143 -6.42 -3.73 -11.04
N LEU A 144 -6.12 -2.69 -11.82
CA LEU A 144 -5.02 -1.76 -11.50
C LEU A 144 -5.29 -1.00 -10.20
N ARG A 145 -6.54 -0.60 -9.94
CA ARG A 145 -6.94 0.02 -8.68
C ARG A 145 -6.74 -0.94 -7.51
N ASP A 146 -7.23 -2.19 -7.61
CA ASP A 146 -7.05 -3.20 -6.58
C ASP A 146 -5.55 -3.45 -6.30
N VAL A 147 -4.73 -3.50 -7.35
CA VAL A 147 -3.28 -3.62 -7.24
C VAL A 147 -2.70 -2.42 -6.48
N SER A 148 -3.15 -1.20 -6.78
CA SER A 148 -2.63 0.01 -6.14
C SER A 148 -2.95 0.09 -4.64
N GLU A 149 -4.04 -0.54 -4.20
CA GLU A 149 -4.46 -0.54 -2.80
C GLU A 149 -3.74 -1.63 -1.97
N THR A 150 -3.33 -2.72 -2.62
CA THR A 150 -2.82 -3.90 -1.90
C THR A 150 -1.32 -4.10 -2.02
N SER A 151 -0.69 -3.55 -3.07
CA SER A 151 0.72 -3.84 -3.39
C SER A 151 1.68 -2.87 -2.70
N ALA A 152 2.76 -3.40 -2.17
CA ALA A 152 3.86 -2.57 -1.66
C ALA A 152 4.87 -2.22 -2.76
N LEU A 153 5.01 -3.09 -3.78
CA LEU A 153 5.91 -2.93 -4.91
C LEU A 153 5.28 -3.55 -6.14
N VAL A 154 5.34 -2.87 -7.28
CA VAL A 154 4.75 -3.34 -8.54
C VAL A 154 5.81 -3.54 -9.61
N ILE A 155 5.72 -4.67 -10.33
CA ILE A 155 6.55 -4.99 -11.49
C ILE A 155 5.63 -5.06 -12.70
N TRP A 156 5.75 -4.12 -13.63
CA TRP A 156 5.06 -4.18 -14.90
C TRP A 156 5.90 -4.94 -15.94
N CYS A 157 5.38 -6.07 -16.39
CA CYS A 157 6.02 -6.89 -17.42
C CYS A 157 5.44 -6.60 -18.79
N SER A 158 6.29 -6.25 -19.76
CA SER A 158 5.93 -6.13 -21.16
C SER A 158 7.13 -6.48 -22.05
N ASP A 159 6.89 -6.99 -23.25
CA ASP A 159 7.91 -7.21 -24.28
C ASP A 159 8.02 -6.02 -25.24
N THR A 160 6.95 -5.22 -25.37
CA THR A 160 6.87 -4.13 -26.35
C THR A 160 6.53 -2.77 -25.76
N VAL A 161 5.91 -2.68 -24.58
CA VAL A 161 5.47 -1.44 -23.93
C VAL A 161 4.71 -0.53 -24.92
N THR A 162 3.58 -1.01 -25.41
CA THR A 162 2.76 -0.30 -26.40
C THR A 162 2.17 1.00 -25.85
N ASP A 163 1.75 1.92 -26.73
CA ASP A 163 1.06 3.16 -26.31
C ASP A 163 -0.19 2.88 -25.47
N HIS A 164 -0.90 1.77 -25.76
CA HIS A 164 -2.04 1.33 -24.96
C HIS A 164 -1.63 0.92 -23.54
N GLU A 165 -0.55 0.14 -23.40
CA GLU A 165 -0.01 -0.23 -22.08
C GLU A 165 0.46 1.00 -21.31
N GLN A 166 1.10 1.96 -21.97
CA GLN A 166 1.49 3.22 -21.34
C GLN A 166 0.27 4.03 -20.87
N ALA A 167 -0.81 4.07 -21.66
CA ALA A 167 -2.05 4.74 -21.28
C ALA A 167 -2.71 4.08 -20.07
N LEU A 168 -2.76 2.76 -20.03
CA LEU A 168 -3.25 2.00 -18.86
C LEU A 168 -2.40 2.28 -17.61
N TRP A 169 -1.07 2.25 -17.74
CA TRP A 169 -0.18 2.52 -16.61
C TRP A 169 -0.36 3.93 -16.04
N ARG A 170 -0.56 4.93 -16.88
CA ARG A 170 -0.76 6.33 -16.43
C ARG A 170 -1.98 6.51 -15.52
N THR A 171 -2.91 5.54 -15.49
CA THR A 171 -4.04 5.55 -14.54
C THR A 171 -3.62 5.18 -13.11
N MET A 172 -2.42 4.62 -12.92
CA MET A 172 -1.90 4.26 -11.61
C MET A 172 -1.60 5.51 -10.76
N PRO A 173 -1.90 5.48 -9.46
CA PRO A 173 -1.58 6.55 -8.54
C PRO A 173 -0.06 6.79 -8.41
N ASP A 174 0.35 8.04 -8.20
CA ASP A 174 1.78 8.41 -8.16
C ASP A 174 2.55 7.69 -7.05
N HIS A 175 1.94 7.45 -5.89
CA HIS A 175 2.60 6.73 -4.79
C HIS A 175 3.01 5.28 -5.15
N ILE A 176 2.36 4.66 -6.16
CA ILE A 176 2.77 3.34 -6.66
C ILE A 176 3.90 3.45 -7.67
N LYS A 177 3.93 4.53 -8.48
CA LYS A 177 4.94 4.75 -9.50
C LYS A 177 6.35 4.82 -8.92
N ASP A 178 6.51 5.46 -7.76
CA ASP A 178 7.78 5.57 -7.03
C ASP A 178 8.30 4.21 -6.50
N HIS A 179 7.41 3.22 -6.42
CA HIS A 179 7.72 1.86 -5.98
C HIS A 179 7.47 0.81 -7.06
N SER A 180 7.65 1.20 -8.33
CA SER A 180 7.36 0.33 -9.47
C SER A 180 8.54 0.17 -10.41
N PHE A 181 8.65 -1.02 -10.97
CA PHE A 181 9.65 -1.37 -11.97
C PHE A 181 9.01 -1.73 -13.30
N LEU A 182 9.54 -1.18 -14.39
CA LEU A 182 9.22 -1.66 -15.74
C LEU A 182 10.21 -2.75 -16.11
N VAL A 183 9.69 -3.96 -16.37
CA VAL A 183 10.48 -5.08 -16.86
C VAL A 183 10.22 -5.27 -18.35
N LEU A 184 11.22 -4.97 -19.17
CA LEU A 184 11.22 -5.29 -20.59
C LEU A 184 11.62 -6.75 -20.75
N THR A 185 10.62 -7.60 -20.88
CA THR A 185 10.80 -9.04 -21.06
C THR A 185 11.33 -9.36 -22.45
N MET A 186 11.81 -10.59 -22.67
CA MET A 186 12.35 -11.05 -23.97
C MET A 186 13.47 -10.14 -24.51
N ALA A 187 14.28 -9.53 -23.63
CA ALA A 187 15.38 -8.67 -24.01
C ALA A 187 16.41 -9.37 -24.94
N ASP A 188 16.56 -10.68 -24.81
CA ASP A 188 17.35 -11.52 -25.72
C ASP A 188 16.87 -11.43 -27.18
N ARG A 189 15.56 -11.39 -27.43
CA ARG A 189 14.98 -11.22 -28.75
C ARG A 189 15.30 -9.85 -29.35
N HIS A 190 15.16 -8.80 -28.52
CA HIS A 190 15.51 -7.43 -28.92
C HIS A 190 17.01 -7.30 -29.18
N GLN A 191 17.85 -7.95 -28.38
CA GLN A 191 19.30 -7.98 -28.57
C GLN A 191 19.69 -8.69 -29.87
N MET A 192 19.09 -9.85 -30.15
CA MET A 192 19.33 -10.59 -31.40
C MET A 192 18.92 -9.79 -32.66
N LYS A 193 17.88 -8.97 -32.55
CA LYS A 193 17.44 -8.06 -33.63
C LYS A 193 18.23 -6.76 -33.69
N GLY A 194 19.14 -6.49 -32.74
CA GLY A 194 19.88 -5.23 -32.62
C GLY A 194 19.03 -4.01 -32.22
N THR A 195 17.82 -4.25 -31.71
CA THR A 195 16.85 -3.17 -31.40
C THR A 195 16.78 -2.83 -29.91
N LEU A 196 17.49 -3.55 -29.02
CA LEU A 196 17.37 -3.36 -27.58
C LEU A 196 17.76 -1.94 -27.13
N ALA A 197 18.90 -1.43 -27.57
CA ALA A 197 19.38 -0.10 -27.19
C ALA A 197 18.43 1.01 -27.67
N GLN A 198 17.91 0.89 -28.91
CA GLN A 198 16.93 1.81 -29.43
C GLN A 198 15.66 1.79 -28.58
N ARG A 199 15.17 0.59 -28.21
CA ARG A 199 13.95 0.46 -27.39
C ARG A 199 14.10 1.05 -26.01
N ILE A 200 15.24 0.85 -25.37
CA ILE A 200 15.55 1.47 -24.06
C ILE A 200 15.50 3.00 -24.18
N ASN A 201 16.14 3.59 -25.19
CA ASN A 201 16.13 5.03 -25.40
C ASN A 201 14.72 5.58 -25.68
N GLU A 202 13.89 4.87 -26.45
CA GLU A 202 12.49 5.26 -26.72
C GLU A 202 11.64 5.28 -25.46
N LEU A 203 11.96 4.46 -24.46
CA LEU A 203 11.23 4.37 -23.20
C LEU A 203 11.79 5.28 -22.09
N GLU A 204 12.95 5.92 -22.30
CA GLU A 204 13.67 6.65 -21.27
C GLU A 204 12.81 7.73 -20.59
N ASP A 205 12.17 8.59 -21.39
CA ASP A 205 11.30 9.67 -20.87
C ASP A 205 10.08 9.12 -20.11
N PHE A 206 9.47 8.04 -20.61
CA PHE A 206 8.34 7.41 -19.97
C PHE A 206 8.75 6.76 -18.64
N VAL A 207 9.86 6.05 -18.62
CA VAL A 207 10.37 5.40 -17.40
C VAL A 207 10.76 6.43 -16.35
N ALA A 208 11.43 7.51 -16.74
CA ALA A 208 11.83 8.57 -15.83
C ALA A 208 10.66 9.26 -15.12
N GLN A 209 9.48 9.27 -15.74
CA GLN A 209 8.28 9.91 -15.18
C GLN A 209 7.39 8.93 -14.41
N GLU A 210 7.41 7.65 -14.75
CA GLU A 210 6.38 6.70 -14.38
C GLU A 210 6.89 5.51 -13.56
N PHE A 211 8.22 5.26 -13.50
CA PHE A 211 8.80 4.10 -12.83
C PHE A 211 10.06 4.44 -12.08
N TYR A 212 10.36 3.68 -11.05
CA TYR A 212 11.65 3.73 -10.35
C TYR A 212 12.82 3.32 -11.27
N GLY A 213 12.58 2.39 -12.21
CA GLY A 213 13.59 1.95 -13.15
C GLY A 213 13.11 0.98 -14.22
N LEU A 214 13.93 0.86 -15.28
CA LEU A 214 13.74 -0.08 -16.40
C LEU A 214 14.73 -1.23 -16.30
N TYR A 215 14.22 -2.46 -16.38
CA TYR A 215 15.01 -3.69 -16.31
C TYR A 215 14.77 -4.56 -17.54
N PRO A 216 15.65 -4.51 -18.55
CA PRO A 216 15.62 -5.45 -19.68
C PRO A 216 16.12 -6.82 -19.21
N ILE A 217 15.29 -7.88 -19.43
CA ILE A 217 15.59 -9.21 -18.89
C ILE A 217 15.49 -10.28 -19.98
N ALA A 218 16.58 -11.04 -20.13
CA ALA A 218 16.64 -12.28 -20.88
C ALA A 218 16.28 -13.46 -19.95
N ILE A 219 14.97 -13.66 -19.73
CA ILE A 219 14.44 -14.55 -18.66
C ILE A 219 14.96 -15.99 -18.80
N LEU A 220 15.01 -16.55 -20.02
CA LEU A 220 15.51 -17.92 -20.23
C LEU A 220 16.97 -18.08 -19.84
N GLN A 221 17.80 -17.05 -20.06
CA GLN A 221 19.20 -17.05 -19.63
C GLN A 221 19.31 -16.93 -18.12
N ALA A 222 18.48 -16.07 -17.52
CA ALA A 222 18.42 -15.88 -16.09
C ALA A 222 18.00 -17.17 -15.34
N LEU A 223 16.98 -17.87 -15.80
CA LEU A 223 16.56 -19.17 -15.26
C LEU A 223 17.67 -20.22 -15.39
N LYS A 224 18.31 -20.33 -16.55
CA LYS A 224 19.43 -21.26 -16.73
C LYS A 224 20.60 -20.97 -15.78
N ALA A 225 20.83 -19.70 -15.46
CA ALA A 225 21.88 -19.31 -14.54
C ALA A 225 21.64 -19.78 -13.10
N ARG A 226 20.37 -19.95 -12.71
CA ARG A 226 19.95 -20.30 -11.34
C ARG A 226 19.54 -21.77 -11.18
N THR A 227 18.99 -22.41 -12.21
CA THR A 227 18.47 -23.80 -12.14
C THR A 227 19.50 -24.88 -12.41
N GLY A 228 20.73 -24.55 -12.77
CA GLY A 228 21.79 -25.54 -13.06
C GLY A 228 22.32 -26.22 -11.79
N ALA A 229 22.12 -27.52 -11.69
CA ALA A 229 22.44 -28.35 -10.53
C ALA A 229 23.94 -28.44 -10.12
N SER A 230 24.86 -27.78 -10.80
CA SER A 230 26.28 -27.90 -10.51
C SER A 230 27.12 -26.62 -10.53
N THR A 231 26.60 -25.49 -10.98
CA THR A 231 27.32 -24.21 -10.89
C THR A 231 26.35 -23.06 -11.14
N GLU A 232 26.10 -22.27 -10.11
CA GLU A 232 25.59 -20.91 -10.31
C GLU A 232 26.51 -20.23 -11.32
N HIS A 233 25.96 -19.73 -12.41
CA HIS A 233 26.70 -18.94 -13.39
C HIS A 233 26.49 -17.45 -13.07
N PRO A 234 27.22 -16.86 -12.11
CA PRO A 234 26.97 -15.49 -11.64
C PRO A 234 27.14 -14.45 -12.74
N GLN A 235 28.01 -14.72 -13.72
CA GLN A 235 28.17 -13.86 -14.88
C GLN A 235 26.92 -13.91 -15.78
N LEU A 236 26.36 -15.10 -16.03
CA LEU A 236 25.16 -15.25 -16.84
C LEU A 236 23.94 -14.62 -16.15
N TRP A 237 23.84 -14.79 -14.83
CA TRP A 237 22.83 -14.14 -13.99
C TRP A 237 22.90 -12.61 -14.08
N ALA A 238 24.11 -12.04 -13.99
CA ALA A 238 24.31 -10.60 -14.13
C ALA A 238 23.99 -10.11 -15.55
N LEU A 239 24.49 -10.80 -16.58
CA LEU A 239 24.30 -10.40 -17.98
C LEU A 239 22.85 -10.55 -18.47
N SER A 240 22.07 -11.44 -17.86
CA SER A 240 20.66 -11.61 -18.18
C SER A 240 19.75 -10.47 -17.70
N GLY A 241 20.26 -9.55 -16.88
CA GLY A 241 19.47 -8.51 -16.19
C GLY A 241 18.75 -8.98 -14.93
N GLY A 242 18.66 -10.30 -14.71
CA GLY A 242 17.94 -10.88 -13.56
C GLY A 242 18.50 -10.45 -12.21
N LYS A 243 19.85 -10.39 -12.11
CA LYS A 243 20.51 -9.92 -10.88
C LYS A 243 20.15 -8.48 -10.56
N ALA A 244 20.15 -7.59 -11.57
CA ALA A 244 19.86 -6.18 -11.36
C ALA A 244 18.43 -5.96 -10.83
N LEU A 245 17.44 -6.67 -11.38
CA LEU A 245 16.07 -6.63 -10.89
C LEU A 245 15.95 -7.21 -9.48
N SER A 246 16.55 -8.37 -9.21
CA SER A 246 16.53 -9.00 -7.89
C SER A 246 17.12 -8.08 -6.82
N ASP A 247 18.30 -7.52 -7.07
CA ASP A 247 18.96 -6.59 -6.15
C ASP A 247 18.10 -5.33 -5.89
N ALA A 248 17.44 -4.80 -6.91
CA ALA A 248 16.57 -3.63 -6.79
C ALA A 248 15.30 -3.94 -5.97
N ILE A 249 14.69 -5.10 -6.16
CA ILE A 249 13.56 -5.56 -5.34
C ILE A 249 13.98 -5.71 -3.89
N ASP A 250 15.09 -6.41 -3.63
CA ASP A 250 15.62 -6.63 -2.29
C ASP A 250 15.94 -5.31 -1.57
N GLN A 251 16.47 -4.33 -2.31
CA GLN A 251 16.73 -2.99 -1.80
C GLN A 251 15.43 -2.28 -1.42
N GLN A 252 14.41 -2.26 -2.27
CA GLN A 252 13.13 -1.61 -1.99
C GLN A 252 12.39 -2.30 -0.83
N VAL A 253 12.38 -3.63 -0.79
CA VAL A 253 11.82 -4.40 0.33
C VAL A 253 12.51 -4.04 1.65
N THR A 254 13.85 -3.92 1.62
CA THR A 254 14.64 -3.57 2.82
C THR A 254 14.35 -2.13 3.27
N LEU A 255 14.27 -1.18 2.35
CA LEU A 255 13.96 0.22 2.65
C LEU A 255 12.53 0.36 3.23
N GLY A 256 11.52 -0.24 2.59
CA GLY A 256 10.15 -0.23 3.09
C GLY A 256 10.02 -0.86 4.48
N ARG A 257 10.75 -1.95 4.74
CA ARG A 257 10.82 -2.56 6.08
C ARG A 257 11.46 -1.66 7.13
N ALA A 258 12.55 -0.96 6.76
CA ALA A 258 13.20 -0.01 7.66
C ALA A 258 12.25 1.15 8.00
N GLU A 259 11.54 1.68 7.02
CA GLU A 259 10.56 2.74 7.20
C GLU A 259 9.40 2.31 8.12
N ASP A 260 8.83 1.12 7.91
CA ASP A 260 7.78 0.59 8.79
C ASP A 260 8.27 0.36 10.23
N LEU A 261 9.53 -0.05 10.41
CA LEU A 261 10.16 -0.18 11.73
C LEU A 261 10.32 1.18 12.42
N ASP A 262 10.79 2.18 11.70
CA ASP A 262 10.99 3.53 12.21
C ASP A 262 9.64 4.15 12.61
N ARG A 263 8.62 4.04 11.77
CA ARG A 263 7.24 4.45 12.09
C ARG A 263 6.69 3.75 13.34
N ALA A 264 6.92 2.45 13.48
CA ALA A 264 6.49 1.69 14.65
C ALA A 264 7.23 2.14 15.93
N GLN A 265 8.52 2.44 15.83
CA GLN A 265 9.32 2.93 16.95
C GLN A 265 8.86 4.32 17.40
N VAL A 266 8.63 5.24 16.46
CA VAL A 266 8.08 6.57 16.72
C VAL A 266 6.73 6.48 17.43
N LEU A 267 5.83 5.63 16.93
CA LEU A 267 4.53 5.41 17.56
C LEU A 267 4.66 4.90 19.01
N LEU A 268 5.58 3.97 19.25
CA LEU A 268 5.84 3.44 20.59
C LEU A 268 6.40 4.50 21.53
N ASP A 269 7.21 5.42 21.04
CA ASP A 269 7.83 6.46 21.85
C ASP A 269 6.83 7.62 22.12
N ALA A 270 5.98 7.97 21.14
CA ALA A 270 4.88 8.91 21.32
C ALA A 270 3.91 8.45 22.42
N VAL A 271 3.52 7.18 22.43
CA VAL A 271 2.63 6.60 23.46
C VAL A 271 3.26 6.54 24.84
N LYS A 272 4.60 6.48 24.94
CA LYS A 272 5.28 6.55 26.25
C LYS A 272 5.33 7.96 26.81
N SER A 273 5.40 8.96 25.94
CA SER A 273 5.55 10.37 26.29
C SER A 273 4.22 11.02 26.70
N ASP A 274 3.08 10.40 26.36
CA ASP A 274 1.74 10.86 26.71
C ASP A 274 1.20 10.02 27.89
N PRO A 275 1.41 10.42 29.18
CA PRO A 275 0.79 9.75 30.30
C PRO A 275 -0.73 9.98 30.23
N PRO A 276 -1.56 8.96 30.49
CA PRO A 276 -3.00 9.10 30.45
C PRO A 276 -3.44 10.19 31.45
N THR A 277 -3.88 11.32 30.95
CA THR A 277 -4.60 12.30 31.75
C THR A 277 -5.90 11.62 32.18
N ALA A 278 -5.93 11.14 33.40
CA ALA A 278 -7.12 10.60 34.02
C ALA A 278 -8.15 11.74 34.12
N GLN A 279 -9.03 11.84 33.14
CA GLN A 279 -10.26 12.60 33.33
C GLN A 279 -11.19 11.72 34.15
N THR A 280 -11.25 12.05 35.45
CA THR A 280 -12.31 11.60 36.33
C THR A 280 -13.66 12.07 35.79
N PRO A 281 -14.63 11.18 35.62
CA PRO A 281 -15.99 11.61 35.33
C PRO A 281 -16.57 12.22 36.59
N ASP A 282 -16.83 13.51 36.56
CA ASP A 282 -17.61 14.18 37.61
C ASP A 282 -19.07 13.77 37.48
N ASP A 283 -19.53 13.24 38.58
CA ASP A 283 -20.85 12.72 38.87
C ASP A 283 -21.87 13.88 38.97
N HIS A 284 -22.80 13.96 38.04
CA HIS A 284 -24.10 14.59 38.32
C HIS A 284 -25.24 13.78 37.68
N ALA A 285 -25.73 12.84 38.50
CA ALA A 285 -27.06 12.29 38.37
C ALA A 285 -28.13 13.34 38.67
N LYS A 286 -29.21 13.36 37.89
CA LYS A 286 -30.58 13.33 38.39
C LYS A 286 -31.64 13.24 37.28
N HIS A 287 -32.33 12.15 37.31
CA HIS A 287 -33.78 11.93 37.15
C HIS A 287 -34.61 12.74 36.14
N GLN A 288 -35.24 12.06 35.18
CA GLN A 288 -36.68 11.81 35.29
C GLN A 288 -37.22 10.81 34.28
N THR A 289 -38.04 9.95 34.79
CA THR A 289 -38.87 8.90 34.22
C THR A 289 -39.94 9.39 33.24
N ALA A 290 -40.25 8.61 32.22
CA ALA A 290 -41.55 8.01 31.90
C ALA A 290 -41.62 7.42 30.47
N ASP A 291 -41.91 6.15 30.39
CA ASP A 291 -42.50 5.41 29.29
C ASP A 291 -44.04 5.64 29.29
N PRO A 292 -44.90 5.21 28.33
CA PRO A 292 -44.72 4.24 27.23
C PRO A 292 -45.49 4.53 25.90
N LEU A 293 -45.31 3.63 24.95
CA LEU A 293 -46.25 3.17 23.88
C LEU A 293 -45.79 3.39 22.42
N ALA A 294 -45.48 2.26 21.80
CA ALA A 294 -45.41 2.06 20.36
C ALA A 294 -46.79 2.15 19.68
N PRO A 295 -46.86 2.36 18.36
CA PRO A 295 -46.85 1.27 17.41
C PRO A 295 -46.08 1.49 16.08
N ASP A 296 -45.63 0.38 15.50
CA ASP A 296 -45.21 0.16 14.12
C ASP A 296 -46.33 0.44 13.08
N PRO A 297 -46.13 0.42 11.74
CA PRO A 297 -44.95 0.23 10.88
C PRO A 297 -44.91 1.03 9.55
N GLU A 298 -43.73 0.90 8.85
CA GLU A 298 -43.48 0.99 7.38
C GLU A 298 -43.57 2.32 6.62
N PRO A 299 -42.93 2.43 5.40
CA PRO A 299 -41.53 2.17 4.96
C PRO A 299 -40.82 3.43 4.43
N HIS A 300 -39.55 3.64 4.70
CA HIS A 300 -38.79 4.81 4.24
C HIS A 300 -37.49 4.45 3.53
N SER A 301 -37.54 4.29 2.20
CA SER A 301 -36.35 4.17 1.34
C SER A 301 -35.90 5.51 0.70
N ALA A 302 -36.52 6.64 1.02
CA ALA A 302 -36.21 7.94 0.43
C ALA A 302 -35.63 9.00 1.40
N GLN A 303 -35.49 8.67 2.68
CA GLN A 303 -34.96 9.60 3.70
C GLN A 303 -33.51 9.34 4.07
N GLU A 304 -32.98 8.15 3.83
CA GLU A 304 -31.59 7.81 4.16
C GLU A 304 -30.55 8.55 3.32
N ASP A 305 -30.81 8.75 2.01
CA ASP A 305 -29.86 9.44 1.12
C ASP A 305 -29.69 10.94 1.46
N LYS A 306 -30.77 11.61 1.85
CA LYS A 306 -30.70 13.04 2.23
C LYS A 306 -30.01 13.28 3.57
N THR A 307 -30.02 12.30 4.46
CA THR A 307 -29.36 12.40 5.77
C THR A 307 -27.86 12.14 5.65
N LYS A 308 -27.46 11.25 4.73
CA LYS A 308 -26.06 10.93 4.43
C LYS A 308 -25.32 12.13 3.83
N THR A 309 -25.86 12.72 2.77
CA THR A 309 -25.29 13.92 2.11
C THR A 309 -25.16 15.11 3.09
N ARG A 310 -26.12 15.27 4.00
CA ARG A 310 -26.11 16.34 5.00
C ARG A 310 -25.05 16.13 6.07
N SER A 311 -24.70 14.90 6.39
CA SER A 311 -23.63 14.56 7.35
C SER A 311 -22.25 14.83 6.74
N ALA A 312 -22.01 14.50 5.47
CA ALA A 312 -20.77 14.79 4.76
C ALA A 312 -20.54 16.31 4.61
N ASP A 313 -21.56 17.05 4.21
CA ASP A 313 -21.49 18.52 4.10
C ASP A 313 -21.18 19.20 5.44
N MET A 314 -21.71 18.69 6.53
CA MET A 314 -21.40 19.19 7.86
C MET A 314 -19.94 18.89 8.26
N ALA A 315 -19.43 17.69 7.96
CA ALA A 315 -18.06 17.32 8.24
C ALA A 315 -17.06 18.17 7.44
N LEU A 316 -17.33 18.41 6.15
CA LEU A 316 -16.52 19.28 5.30
C LEU A 316 -16.49 20.74 5.82
N LYS A 317 -17.62 21.28 6.23
CA LYS A 317 -17.69 22.62 6.83
C LYS A 317 -16.94 22.71 8.15
N GLN A 318 -17.06 21.69 9.00
CA GLN A 318 -16.32 21.62 10.26
C GLN A 318 -14.82 21.56 10.02
N ALA A 319 -14.39 20.70 9.08
CA ALA A 319 -12.99 20.55 8.70
C ALA A 319 -12.38 21.87 8.17
N MET A 320 -13.12 22.61 7.34
CA MET A 320 -12.69 23.92 6.86
C MET A 320 -12.56 24.94 7.98
N GLN A 321 -13.50 24.95 8.93
CA GLN A 321 -13.48 25.85 10.07
C GLN A 321 -12.31 25.54 11.02
N ASP A 322 -12.03 24.26 11.25
CA ASP A 322 -10.89 23.81 12.09
C ASP A 322 -9.57 24.23 11.46
N LEU A 323 -9.42 24.08 10.13
CA LEU A 323 -8.24 24.55 9.38
C LEU A 323 -8.06 26.06 9.44
N GLU A 324 -9.15 26.83 9.29
CA GLU A 324 -9.09 28.29 9.39
C GLU A 324 -8.72 28.75 10.79
N THR A 325 -9.26 28.11 11.82
CA THR A 325 -8.94 28.42 13.21
C THR A 325 -7.47 28.11 13.52
N SER A 326 -6.97 26.98 13.06
CA SER A 326 -5.57 26.59 13.22
C SER A 326 -4.64 27.53 12.47
N ALA A 327 -4.97 27.90 11.21
CA ALA A 327 -4.17 28.83 10.42
C ALA A 327 -4.14 30.24 11.07
N GLN A 328 -5.24 30.71 11.67
CA GLN A 328 -5.28 31.98 12.41
C GLN A 328 -4.42 31.93 13.66
N ALA A 329 -4.48 30.84 14.43
CA ALA A 329 -3.64 30.66 15.63
C ALA A 329 -2.14 30.69 15.28
N LEU A 330 -1.74 29.96 14.23
CA LEU A 330 -0.36 29.96 13.74
C LEU A 330 0.09 31.35 13.24
N ALA A 331 -0.79 32.10 12.57
CA ALA A 331 -0.51 33.46 12.11
C ALA A 331 -0.37 34.47 13.26
N GLU A 332 -1.04 34.22 14.38
CA GLU A 332 -0.96 35.06 15.59
C GLU A 332 0.34 34.78 16.36
N ASP A 333 0.74 33.52 16.47
CA ASP A 333 2.03 33.12 17.04
C ASP A 333 3.21 33.69 16.23
N LEU A 334 3.13 33.69 14.91
CA LEU A 334 4.11 34.34 14.03
C LEU A 334 4.25 35.85 14.25
N LYS A 335 3.18 36.54 14.63
CA LYS A 335 3.23 37.98 14.95
C LYS A 335 3.83 38.29 16.33
N GLN A 336 3.79 37.35 17.25
CA GLN A 336 4.30 37.51 18.62
C GLN A 336 5.80 37.15 18.76
N GLY A 337 6.40 36.55 17.76
CA GLY A 337 7.80 36.13 17.69
C GLY A 337 7.92 34.88 16.84
N ALA A 338 9.10 34.51 16.39
CA ALA A 338 9.29 33.27 15.62
C ALA A 338 8.82 32.08 16.48
N PRO A 339 7.80 31.32 16.03
CA PRO A 339 7.34 30.16 16.75
C PRO A 339 8.47 29.12 16.82
N ASP A 340 8.53 28.38 17.90
CA ASP A 340 9.37 27.20 18.00
C ASP A 340 8.96 26.21 16.89
N ILE A 341 9.93 25.73 16.12
CA ILE A 341 9.71 24.79 15.00
C ILE A 341 8.89 23.60 15.46
N SER A 342 9.28 23.02 16.59
CA SER A 342 8.60 21.89 17.22
C SER A 342 7.13 22.20 17.57
N ASP A 343 6.83 23.43 18.05
CA ASP A 343 5.46 23.85 18.37
C ASP A 343 4.59 24.03 17.10
N LEU A 344 5.18 24.57 16.01
CA LEU A 344 4.49 24.71 14.72
C LEU A 344 4.11 23.33 14.12
N ILE A 345 5.05 22.40 14.11
CA ILE A 345 4.81 21.04 13.61
C ILE A 345 3.79 20.32 14.50
N SER A 346 3.88 20.46 15.83
CA SER A 346 2.95 19.85 16.78
C SER A 346 1.52 20.36 16.60
N LYS A 347 1.32 21.66 16.36
CA LYS A 347 0.01 22.26 16.07
C LYS A 347 -0.56 21.81 14.74
N SER A 348 0.29 21.72 13.72
CA SER A 348 -0.08 21.17 12.40
C SER A 348 -0.53 19.72 12.51
N LEU A 349 0.20 18.91 13.27
CA LEU A 349 -0.13 17.50 13.55
C LEU A 349 -1.46 17.38 14.29
N ALA A 350 -1.69 18.16 15.35
CA ALA A 350 -2.96 18.13 16.09
C ALA A 350 -4.16 18.49 15.19
N THR A 351 -3.97 19.46 14.29
CA THR A 351 -5.00 19.84 13.32
C THR A 351 -5.31 18.72 12.33
N ALA A 352 -4.27 18.11 11.73
CA ALA A 352 -4.44 17.00 10.79
C ALA A 352 -5.09 15.78 11.46
N GLN A 353 -4.78 15.51 12.72
CA GLN A 353 -5.42 14.46 13.54
C GLN A 353 -6.91 14.73 13.74
N GLY A 354 -7.29 15.96 14.11
CA GLY A 354 -8.69 16.37 14.27
C GLY A 354 -9.50 16.23 12.97
N LEU A 355 -8.90 16.58 11.83
CA LEU A 355 -9.50 16.36 10.50
C LEU A 355 -9.72 14.87 10.21
N SER A 356 -8.72 14.04 10.47
CA SER A 356 -8.83 12.61 10.27
C SER A 356 -9.94 11.98 11.13
N GLU A 357 -10.10 12.41 12.39
CA GLU A 357 -11.19 11.96 13.25
C GLU A 357 -12.57 12.43 12.76
N THR A 358 -12.64 13.63 12.21
CA THR A 358 -13.89 14.18 11.68
C THR A 358 -14.36 13.40 10.46
N PHE A 359 -13.43 13.09 9.53
CA PHE A 359 -13.74 12.29 8.36
C PHE A 359 -13.96 10.80 8.68
N ALA A 360 -13.27 10.23 9.66
CA ALA A 360 -13.48 8.85 10.08
C ALA A 360 -14.90 8.58 10.59
N ARG A 361 -15.51 9.57 11.29
CA ARG A 361 -16.91 9.46 11.78
C ARG A 361 -17.95 9.42 10.67
N VAL A 362 -17.62 9.96 9.50
CA VAL A 362 -18.57 10.11 8.38
C VAL A 362 -18.29 9.11 7.27
N SER A 363 -17.05 8.66 7.10
CA SER A 363 -16.62 7.75 6.02
C SER A 363 -17.32 6.39 6.03
N GLU A 364 -17.78 5.90 7.18
CA GLU A 364 -18.58 4.67 7.27
C GLU A 364 -19.91 4.75 6.49
N HIS A 365 -20.34 5.96 6.12
CA HIS A 365 -21.63 6.22 5.51
C HIS A 365 -21.55 6.94 4.16
N ASP A 366 -20.38 7.45 3.76
CA ASP A 366 -20.20 8.22 2.52
C ASP A 366 -18.83 7.97 1.88
N ARG A 367 -18.83 7.27 0.73
CA ARG A 367 -17.62 7.01 -0.07
C ARG A 367 -16.94 8.29 -0.61
N GLY A 368 -17.66 9.39 -0.70
CA GLY A 368 -17.10 10.68 -1.13
C GLY A 368 -16.10 11.27 -0.14
N VAL A 369 -16.20 10.90 1.13
CA VAL A 369 -15.33 11.38 2.22
C VAL A 369 -14.17 10.40 2.50
N GLU A 370 -14.23 9.18 1.97
CA GLU A 370 -13.21 8.14 2.19
C GLU A 370 -11.84 8.55 1.64
N GLY A 371 -11.79 9.21 0.49
CA GLY A 371 -10.56 9.79 -0.07
C GLY A 371 -9.93 10.83 0.86
N LEU A 372 -10.73 11.78 1.37
CA LEU A 372 -10.25 12.80 2.31
C LEU A 372 -9.76 12.23 3.64
N LEU A 373 -10.38 11.13 4.09
CA LEU A 373 -9.89 10.40 5.26
C LEU A 373 -8.50 9.81 4.99
N HIS A 374 -8.31 9.22 3.81
CA HIS A 374 -7.01 8.68 3.40
C HIS A 374 -5.95 9.78 3.33
N ASP A 375 -6.24 10.89 2.65
CA ASP A 375 -5.31 12.01 2.48
C ASP A 375 -4.93 12.67 3.81
N THR A 376 -5.89 12.82 4.74
CA THR A 376 -5.60 13.35 6.07
C THR A 376 -4.78 12.36 6.92
N GLN A 377 -4.98 11.05 6.79
CA GLN A 377 -4.17 10.03 7.47
C GLN A 377 -2.74 10.01 6.95
N GLN A 378 -2.55 10.16 5.65
CA GLN A 378 -1.23 10.31 5.04
C GLN A 378 -0.54 11.59 5.53
N GLY A 379 -1.29 12.70 5.57
CA GLY A 379 -0.80 13.97 6.14
C GLY A 379 -0.35 13.84 7.60
N VAL A 380 -1.10 13.15 8.45
CA VAL A 380 -0.71 12.85 9.84
C VAL A 380 0.60 12.06 9.89
N SER A 381 0.74 11.05 9.01
CA SER A 381 1.96 10.23 8.98
C SER A 381 3.19 11.04 8.57
N MET A 382 3.01 11.99 7.64
CA MET A 382 4.08 12.87 7.16
C MET A 382 4.47 13.92 8.20
N LEU A 383 3.50 14.52 8.89
CA LEU A 383 3.76 15.47 9.99
C LEU A 383 4.46 14.82 11.18
N LEU A 384 4.15 13.56 11.49
CA LEU A 384 4.88 12.79 12.51
C LEU A 384 6.34 12.58 12.14
N ARG A 385 6.65 12.44 10.85
CA ARG A 385 8.02 12.35 10.36
C ARG A 385 8.75 13.71 10.48
N LEU A 386 8.12 14.77 10.01
CA LEU A 386 8.66 16.13 10.08
C LEU A 386 8.92 16.57 11.53
N GLN A 387 8.15 16.10 12.51
CA GLN A 387 8.38 16.34 13.91
C GLN A 387 9.69 15.77 14.44
N LEU A 388 10.28 14.80 13.74
CA LEU A 388 11.56 14.19 14.11
C LEU A 388 12.75 14.88 13.46
N GLU A 389 12.53 15.56 12.34
CA GLU A 389 13.57 16.28 11.60
C GLU A 389 13.90 17.61 12.29
N ASP A 390 12.93 18.27 12.96
CA ASP A 390 13.00 19.44 13.83
C ASP A 390 13.92 20.56 13.31
N ASP A 391 13.83 20.82 12.00
CA ASP A 391 14.58 21.86 11.29
C ASP A 391 13.65 22.84 10.54
N GLU A 392 14.23 23.93 9.98
CA GLU A 392 13.45 24.95 9.25
C GLU A 392 12.78 24.40 7.99
N ASP A 393 13.37 23.40 7.35
CA ASP A 393 12.82 22.76 6.16
C ASP A 393 11.60 21.92 6.54
N ALA A 394 11.65 21.16 7.64
CA ALA A 394 10.53 20.41 8.19
C ALA A 394 9.35 21.31 8.56
N ALA A 395 9.59 22.49 9.12
CA ALA A 395 8.53 23.47 9.38
C ALA A 395 7.87 23.98 8.10
N SER A 396 8.65 24.26 7.06
CA SER A 396 8.16 24.69 5.75
C SER A 396 7.31 23.61 5.09
N ASP A 397 7.74 22.36 5.17
CA ASP A 397 7.04 21.20 4.61
C ASP A 397 5.74 20.93 5.36
N ALA A 398 5.72 21.08 6.69
CA ALA A 398 4.50 20.96 7.50
C ALA A 398 3.45 21.99 7.09
N VAL A 399 3.84 23.25 6.86
CA VAL A 399 2.94 24.29 6.38
C VAL A 399 2.44 23.99 4.97
N SER A 400 3.32 23.56 4.08
CA SER A 400 2.97 23.20 2.71
C SER A 400 1.94 22.06 2.66
N LEU A 401 2.12 21.04 3.48
CA LEU A 401 1.20 19.94 3.63
C LEU A 401 -0.19 20.38 4.14
N MET A 402 -0.23 21.27 5.13
CA MET A 402 -1.50 21.83 5.65
C MET A 402 -2.24 22.66 4.59
N VAL A 403 -1.50 23.39 3.76
CA VAL A 403 -2.07 24.13 2.62
C VAL A 403 -2.63 23.18 1.55
N GLN A 404 -1.96 22.08 1.30
CA GLN A 404 -2.43 21.06 0.37
C GLN A 404 -3.72 20.40 0.86
N LEU A 405 -3.75 19.93 2.11
CA LEU A 405 -4.97 19.36 2.73
C LEU A 405 -6.16 20.35 2.66
N LYS A 406 -5.91 21.65 2.91
CA LYS A 406 -6.94 22.67 2.77
C LYS A 406 -7.48 22.76 1.35
N LYS A 407 -6.62 22.69 0.33
CA LYS A 407 -7.05 22.74 -1.09
C LYS A 407 -7.91 21.53 -1.46
N GLU A 408 -7.54 20.35 -1.02
CA GLU A 408 -8.26 19.10 -1.32
C GLU A 408 -9.64 19.09 -0.65
N ILE A 409 -9.72 19.49 0.63
CA ILE A 409 -11.00 19.63 1.34
C ILE A 409 -11.88 20.70 0.69
N ALA A 410 -11.33 21.86 0.31
CA ALA A 410 -12.06 22.91 -0.36
C ALA A 410 -12.59 22.51 -1.75
N ALA A 411 -11.77 21.78 -2.53
CA ALA A 411 -12.18 21.24 -3.83
C ALA A 411 -13.37 20.28 -3.71
N LYS A 412 -13.37 19.45 -2.66
CA LYS A 412 -14.45 18.50 -2.38
C LYS A 412 -15.71 19.17 -1.84
N ALA A 413 -15.56 20.25 -1.08
CA ALA A 413 -16.69 21.04 -0.55
C ALA A 413 -17.43 21.84 -1.63
N CYS A 414 -16.80 22.05 -2.80
CA CYS A 414 -17.37 22.77 -3.95
C CYS A 414 -17.93 21.84 -5.03
N ALA A 415 -17.72 20.52 -4.92
CA ALA A 415 -18.18 19.51 -5.88
C ALA A 415 -19.51 18.89 -5.45
#